data_aba6505a9c2f6b6f2e87aba22ea30eca
#
_entry.id   aba6505a9c2f6b6f2e87aba22ea30eca
#
_cell.length_a   1.000
_cell.length_b   1.000
_cell.length_c   1.000
_cell.angle_alpha   90.00
_cell.angle_beta   90.00
_cell.angle_gamma   90.00
#
_symmetry.space_group_name_H-M   'P 1'
#
loop_
_entity.id
_entity.type
_entity.pdbx_description
1 polymer ?
#
loop_
_entity_poly.entity_id
_entity_poly.type
_entity_poly.pdbx_seq_one_letter_code
_entity_poly.pdbx_strand_id
1 'polypeptide(L)'
;NGDQLKVLLLKMKFNQQWFLPGGYMKKEENLESAAIRILRERTQLDKIFLQEFAVFSELNRSEETFKDFPDDLWHKKRFISVGYYALVNHKDVSPIGDELSESCDWIILDELESQNITMDHKKIIEKALNTLREQISYKPIGLNLLPEKFTLSELQKLYEAILGRTLNRGNFYRKIKNIGILKKLDEQRKGGAHKAPDLYTFDQENYFKILENGINNW
;
A
#
# COMPACT_ATOMS: atom_id res chain seq x y z
N ASN A 1 4.83 -17.12 -1.03
CA ASN A 1 4.75 -16.80 -2.44
C ASN A 1 4.45 -15.30 -2.55
N GLY A 2 5.38 -14.50 -3.09
CA GLY A 2 5.32 -13.05 -3.06
C GLY A 2 4.40 -12.39 -4.12
N ASP A 3 3.36 -13.07 -4.58
CA ASP A 3 2.60 -12.69 -5.77
C ASP A 3 1.18 -12.14 -5.43
N GLN A 4 0.85 -11.90 -4.15
CA GLN A 4 -0.47 -11.41 -3.75
C GLN A 4 -0.38 -10.11 -2.97
N LEU A 5 -1.26 -9.18 -3.29
CA LEU A 5 -1.43 -7.97 -2.49
C LEU A 5 -2.14 -8.30 -1.17
N LYS A 6 -1.68 -7.64 -0.12
CA LYS A 6 -2.26 -7.74 1.22
C LYS A 6 -2.53 -6.35 1.75
N VAL A 7 -3.50 -6.25 2.64
CA VAL A 7 -3.78 -5.04 3.41
C VAL A 7 -3.54 -5.31 4.88
N LEU A 8 -2.96 -4.35 5.58
CA LEU A 8 -2.80 -4.41 7.02
C LEU A 8 -4.12 -4.04 7.71
N LEU A 9 -4.62 -4.89 8.58
CA LEU A 9 -5.85 -4.66 9.34
C LEU A 9 -5.62 -4.91 10.83
N LEU A 10 -6.39 -4.20 11.65
CA LEU A 10 -6.45 -4.34 13.10
C LEU A 10 -7.73 -5.08 13.48
N LYS A 11 -7.65 -6.16 14.26
CA LYS A 11 -8.80 -6.85 14.82
C LYS A 11 -9.12 -6.26 16.19
N MET A 12 -10.30 -5.69 16.34
CA MET A 12 -10.65 -4.98 17.57
C MET A 12 -11.19 -5.93 18.64
N LYS A 13 -10.79 -5.70 19.90
CA LYS A 13 -11.20 -6.50 21.07
C LYS A 13 -12.69 -6.40 21.34
N PHE A 14 -13.30 -5.23 21.17
CA PHE A 14 -14.67 -4.95 21.61
C PHE A 14 -15.76 -5.53 20.72
N ASN A 15 -15.50 -5.75 19.41
CA ASN A 15 -16.51 -6.26 18.48
C ASN A 15 -16.00 -7.33 17.51
N GLN A 16 -14.73 -7.71 17.61
CA GLN A 16 -14.08 -8.71 16.75
C GLN A 16 -14.11 -8.37 15.26
N GLN A 17 -14.36 -7.11 14.91
CA GLN A 17 -14.33 -6.63 13.53
C GLN A 17 -12.93 -6.15 13.13
N TRP A 18 -12.69 -6.13 11.82
CA TRP A 18 -11.45 -5.64 11.25
C TRP A 18 -11.56 -4.15 10.91
N PHE A 19 -10.52 -3.40 11.24
CA PHE A 19 -10.37 -1.97 10.98
C PHE A 19 -9.12 -1.70 10.16
N LEU A 20 -9.16 -0.67 9.33
CA LEU A 20 -7.94 -0.09 8.79
C LEU A 20 -7.12 0.57 9.92
N PRO A 21 -5.77 0.47 9.88
CA PRO A 21 -4.93 1.28 10.74
C PRO A 21 -5.26 2.76 10.55
N GLY A 22 -5.48 3.45 11.65
CA GLY A 22 -5.83 4.86 11.65
C GLY A 22 -5.40 5.54 12.94
N GLY A 23 -5.64 6.84 13.01
CA GLY A 23 -5.37 7.67 14.17
C GLY A 23 -5.85 9.08 13.93
N TYR A 24 -5.67 9.93 14.93
CA TYR A 24 -6.13 11.30 14.91
C TYR A 24 -4.97 12.26 14.80
N MET A 25 -5.18 13.34 14.04
CA MET A 25 -4.24 14.44 13.96
C MET A 25 -4.24 15.19 15.28
N LYS A 26 -3.07 15.42 15.87
CA LYS A 26 -2.88 16.24 17.06
C LYS A 26 -2.88 17.72 16.70
N LYS A 27 -3.05 18.60 17.70
CA LYS A 27 -3.12 20.05 17.48
C LYS A 27 -1.82 20.64 16.90
N GLU A 28 -0.69 20.04 17.25
CA GLU A 28 0.66 20.53 16.94
C GLU A 28 1.26 19.86 15.69
N GLU A 29 0.50 19.07 14.96
CA GLU A 29 0.98 18.39 13.74
C GLU A 29 0.09 18.68 12.54
N ASN A 30 0.68 18.67 11.36
CA ASN A 30 -0.06 18.70 10.11
C ASN A 30 -0.48 17.27 9.71
N LEU A 31 -1.30 17.17 8.68
CA LEU A 31 -1.88 15.91 8.21
C LEU A 31 -0.82 14.88 7.77
N GLU A 32 0.20 15.32 7.05
CA GLU A 32 1.30 14.46 6.60
C GLU A 32 2.11 13.90 7.78
N SER A 33 2.44 14.75 8.75
CA SER A 33 3.15 14.34 9.96
C SER A 33 2.33 13.37 10.80
N ALA A 34 1.00 13.58 10.90
CA ALA A 34 0.09 12.64 11.55
C ALA A 34 0.09 11.28 10.85
N ALA A 35 -0.02 11.26 9.52
CA ALA A 35 -0.03 10.03 8.73
C ALA A 35 1.29 9.24 8.87
N ILE A 36 2.44 9.92 8.82
CA ILE A 36 3.76 9.31 9.03
C ILE A 36 3.87 8.74 10.45
N ARG A 37 3.46 9.48 11.47
CA ARG A 37 3.47 9.00 12.86
C ARG A 37 2.61 7.75 13.03
N ILE A 38 1.38 7.76 12.55
CA ILE A 38 0.45 6.63 12.65
C ILE A 38 1.03 5.40 11.94
N LEU A 39 1.57 5.57 10.73
CA LEU A 39 2.22 4.50 10.00
C LEU A 39 3.39 3.88 10.79
N ARG A 40 4.27 4.73 11.34
CA ARG A 40 5.41 4.31 12.17
C ARG A 40 4.95 3.53 13.41
N GLU A 41 3.92 4.01 14.09
CA GLU A 41 3.34 3.33 15.26
C GLU A 41 2.84 1.92 14.92
N ARG A 42 2.36 1.68 13.69
CA ARG A 42 1.79 0.39 13.26
C ARG A 42 2.77 -0.54 12.57
N THR A 43 3.84 -0.02 11.99
CA THR A 43 4.75 -0.79 11.13
C THR A 43 6.20 -0.75 11.58
N GLN A 44 6.59 0.18 12.46
CA GLN A 44 7.97 0.49 12.87
C GLN A 44 8.89 0.90 11.71
N LEU A 45 8.34 1.28 10.57
CA LEU A 45 9.12 1.71 9.43
C LEU A 45 9.28 3.24 9.42
N ASP A 46 10.52 3.72 9.22
CA ASP A 46 10.85 5.14 9.26
C ASP A 46 10.79 5.82 7.89
N LYS A 47 11.03 5.08 6.81
CA LYS A 47 11.14 5.62 5.45
C LYS A 47 10.16 4.91 4.53
N ILE A 48 8.92 5.37 4.52
CA ILE A 48 7.90 4.87 3.61
C ILE A 48 7.31 6.05 2.84
N PHE A 49 7.16 5.85 1.55
CA PHE A 49 6.41 6.77 0.71
C PHE A 49 4.91 6.62 0.99
N LEU A 50 4.33 7.66 1.57
CA LEU A 50 2.90 7.80 1.80
C LEU A 50 2.28 8.62 0.68
N GLN A 51 1.18 8.13 0.14
CA GLN A 51 0.41 8.85 -0.87
C GLN A 51 -1.02 9.08 -0.37
N GLU A 52 -1.39 10.35 -0.24
CA GLU A 52 -2.78 10.73 -0.07
C GLU A 52 -3.58 10.35 -1.33
N PHE A 53 -4.81 9.84 -1.15
CA PHE A 53 -5.62 9.41 -2.29
C PHE A 53 -7.08 9.85 -2.27
N ALA A 54 -7.68 10.08 -1.11
CA ALA A 54 -9.07 10.53 -1.01
C ALA A 54 -9.41 11.07 0.37
N VAL A 55 -10.50 11.85 0.43
CA VAL A 55 -11.17 12.27 1.65
C VAL A 55 -12.51 11.56 1.77
N PHE A 56 -12.82 11.04 2.95
CA PHE A 56 -14.05 10.33 3.26
C PHE A 56 -14.85 11.11 4.26
N SER A 57 -15.99 11.64 3.84
CA SER A 57 -16.82 12.56 4.61
C SER A 57 -18.31 12.20 4.60
N GLU A 58 -18.67 11.00 4.14
CA GLU A 58 -20.05 10.54 4.09
C GLU A 58 -20.72 10.63 5.47
N LEU A 59 -22.03 10.79 5.46
CA LEU A 59 -22.84 10.78 6.69
C LEU A 59 -22.94 9.34 7.21
N ASN A 60 -23.10 9.20 8.51
CA ASN A 60 -23.36 7.92 9.20
C ASN A 60 -22.29 6.82 8.93
N ARG A 61 -21.02 7.23 8.81
CA ARG A 61 -19.91 6.30 8.53
C ARG A 61 -19.57 5.38 9.71
N SER A 62 -19.71 5.88 10.94
CA SER A 62 -19.22 5.22 12.17
C SER A 62 -20.29 4.93 13.20
N GLU A 63 -21.47 5.51 13.06
CA GLU A 63 -22.52 5.54 14.08
C GLU A 63 -22.96 4.13 14.49
N GLU A 64 -23.16 3.23 13.52
CA GLU A 64 -23.56 1.85 13.82
C GLU A 64 -22.46 1.09 14.59
N THR A 65 -21.20 1.32 14.25
CA THR A 65 -20.05 0.64 14.90
C THR A 65 -19.90 1.06 16.37
N PHE A 66 -20.23 2.30 16.69
CA PHE A 66 -20.06 2.85 18.03
C PHE A 66 -21.39 3.09 18.78
N LYS A 67 -22.50 2.55 18.29
CA LYS A 67 -23.84 2.77 18.88
C LYS A 67 -23.95 2.43 20.36
N ASP A 68 -23.26 1.35 20.78
CA ASP A 68 -23.30 0.83 22.14
C ASP A 68 -22.29 1.51 23.09
N PHE A 69 -21.52 2.47 22.58
CA PHE A 69 -20.59 3.25 23.39
C PHE A 69 -21.28 4.45 24.05
N PRO A 70 -20.74 4.99 25.17
CA PRO A 70 -21.27 6.20 25.80
C PRO A 70 -21.40 7.38 24.84
N ASP A 71 -22.47 8.20 25.00
CA ASP A 71 -22.77 9.30 24.06
C ASP A 71 -21.77 10.45 24.12
N ASP A 72 -21.04 10.62 25.20
CA ASP A 72 -19.98 11.59 25.37
C ASP A 72 -18.67 11.18 24.70
N LEU A 73 -18.58 9.91 24.27
CA LEU A 73 -17.38 9.43 23.61
C LEU A 73 -17.19 10.16 22.27
N TRP A 74 -16.05 10.80 22.11
CA TRP A 74 -15.76 11.59 20.93
C TRP A 74 -15.74 10.78 19.62
N HIS A 75 -15.51 9.47 19.64
CA HIS A 75 -15.62 8.53 18.52
C HIS A 75 -17.03 8.45 17.91
N LYS A 76 -18.06 8.82 18.68
CA LYS A 76 -19.44 8.94 18.20
C LYS A 76 -19.72 10.24 17.46
N LYS A 77 -18.80 11.22 17.52
CA LYS A 77 -18.94 12.47 16.79
C LYS A 77 -18.58 12.25 15.32
N ARG A 78 -19.28 13.00 14.46
CA ARG A 78 -18.94 13.00 13.03
C ARG A 78 -17.50 13.44 12.82
N PHE A 79 -16.76 12.67 12.02
CA PHE A 79 -15.40 12.97 11.62
C PHE A 79 -15.18 12.77 10.13
N ILE A 80 -14.16 13.42 9.62
CA ILE A 80 -13.68 13.29 8.24
C ILE A 80 -12.37 12.49 8.30
N SER A 81 -12.22 11.51 7.41
CA SER A 81 -10.98 10.76 7.27
C SER A 81 -10.27 11.12 5.99
N VAL A 82 -8.96 11.29 6.06
CA VAL A 82 -8.09 11.41 4.89
C VAL A 82 -7.38 10.08 4.69
N GLY A 83 -7.58 9.49 3.52
CA GLY A 83 -6.99 8.20 3.17
C GLY A 83 -5.57 8.36 2.62
N TYR A 84 -4.66 7.61 3.21
CA TYR A 84 -3.30 7.42 2.73
C TYR A 84 -3.06 5.96 2.41
N TYR A 85 -2.29 5.67 1.36
CA TYR A 85 -1.73 4.35 1.17
C TYR A 85 -0.20 4.38 1.17
N ALA A 86 0.39 3.30 1.62
CA ALA A 86 1.81 3.03 1.54
C ALA A 86 2.03 1.62 1.00
N LEU A 87 3.02 1.47 0.15
CA LEU A 87 3.39 0.18 -0.40
C LEU A 87 4.68 -0.29 0.27
N VAL A 88 4.62 -1.45 0.90
CA VAL A 88 5.74 -2.04 1.64
C VAL A 88 5.83 -3.53 1.33
N ASN A 89 7.03 -4.08 1.41
CA ASN A 89 7.19 -5.52 1.43
C ASN A 89 6.73 -6.03 2.81
N HIS A 90 5.64 -6.80 2.85
CA HIS A 90 5.04 -7.28 4.10
C HIS A 90 6.01 -8.11 4.98
N LYS A 91 7.08 -8.67 4.38
CA LYS A 91 8.10 -9.43 5.13
C LYS A 91 9.03 -8.54 5.96
N ASP A 92 9.13 -7.26 5.58
CA ASP A 92 10.00 -6.29 6.26
C ASP A 92 9.25 -5.55 7.37
N VAL A 93 7.97 -5.88 7.58
CA VAL A 93 7.08 -5.24 8.55
C VAL A 93 6.66 -6.23 9.61
N SER A 94 6.87 -5.86 10.87
CA SER A 94 6.27 -6.53 12.04
C SER A 94 5.07 -5.71 12.52
N PRO A 95 3.83 -6.11 12.17
CA PRO A 95 2.65 -5.32 12.51
C PRO A 95 2.45 -5.20 14.02
N ILE A 96 2.10 -3.99 14.48
CA ILE A 96 1.83 -3.73 15.90
C ILE A 96 0.40 -3.21 16.04
N GLY A 97 -0.39 -3.90 16.86
CA GLY A 97 -1.70 -3.46 17.29
C GLY A 97 -1.61 -2.26 18.26
N ASP A 98 -2.77 -1.73 18.62
CA ASP A 98 -2.90 -0.77 19.71
C ASP A 98 -3.55 -1.40 20.94
N GLU A 99 -3.81 -0.57 21.97
CA GLU A 99 -4.44 -1.04 23.20
C GLU A 99 -5.87 -1.59 23.00
N LEU A 100 -6.54 -1.14 21.93
CA LEU A 100 -7.91 -1.54 21.59
C LEU A 100 -7.97 -2.74 20.67
N SER A 101 -6.85 -3.10 20.01
CA SER A 101 -6.78 -4.22 19.09
C SER A 101 -6.33 -5.52 19.77
N GLU A 102 -6.88 -6.64 19.30
CA GLU A 102 -6.48 -7.99 19.68
C GLU A 102 -5.27 -8.43 18.84
N SER A 103 -5.29 -8.13 17.55
CA SER A 103 -4.21 -8.44 16.61
C SER A 103 -4.08 -7.38 15.52
N CYS A 104 -2.96 -7.41 14.82
CA CYS A 104 -2.69 -6.61 13.62
C CYS A 104 -2.09 -7.53 12.57
N ASP A 105 -2.82 -7.80 11.49
CA ASP A 105 -2.49 -8.86 10.54
C ASP A 105 -2.57 -8.41 9.08
N TRP A 106 -1.80 -9.11 8.23
CA TRP A 106 -1.82 -8.93 6.78
C TRP A 106 -2.87 -9.85 6.14
N ILE A 107 -3.97 -9.27 5.68
CA ILE A 107 -5.07 -9.99 5.01
C ILE A 107 -4.89 -9.89 3.49
N ILE A 108 -5.03 -11.02 2.80
CA ILE A 108 -4.98 -11.08 1.33
C ILE A 108 -6.20 -10.35 0.76
N LEU A 109 -6.01 -9.52 -0.29
CA LEU A 109 -7.10 -8.73 -0.87
C LEU A 109 -8.26 -9.60 -1.34
N ASP A 110 -7.99 -10.75 -1.93
CA ASP A 110 -9.03 -11.68 -2.43
C ASP A 110 -9.86 -12.31 -1.29
N GLU A 111 -9.38 -12.25 -0.05
CA GLU A 111 -10.07 -12.77 1.14
C GLU A 111 -10.90 -11.70 1.87
N LEU A 112 -10.81 -10.42 1.47
CA LEU A 112 -11.48 -9.32 2.16
C LEU A 112 -13.01 -9.44 2.19
N GLU A 113 -13.61 -10.04 1.16
CA GLU A 113 -15.07 -10.22 1.11
C GLU A 113 -15.58 -11.14 2.22
N SER A 114 -14.76 -12.11 2.64
CA SER A 114 -15.09 -13.02 3.75
C SER A 114 -14.83 -12.41 5.13
N GLN A 115 -14.15 -11.27 5.21
CA GLN A 115 -13.82 -10.63 6.46
C GLN A 115 -14.93 -9.69 6.93
N ASN A 116 -15.19 -9.69 8.25
CA ASN A 116 -16.09 -8.74 8.88
C ASN A 116 -15.39 -7.40 9.10
N ILE A 117 -15.30 -6.61 8.02
CA ILE A 117 -14.67 -5.28 8.04
C ILE A 117 -15.74 -4.23 8.33
N THR A 118 -15.47 -3.40 9.33
CA THR A 118 -16.41 -2.41 9.85
C THR A 118 -16.47 -1.11 9.05
N MET A 119 -17.48 -0.33 9.29
CA MET A 119 -17.68 1.02 8.72
C MET A 119 -17.67 0.97 7.18
N ASP A 120 -17.09 2.00 6.59
CA ASP A 120 -16.83 2.10 5.16
C ASP A 120 -15.42 1.65 4.75
N HIS A 121 -14.71 0.91 5.62
CA HIS A 121 -13.31 0.55 5.40
C HIS A 121 -13.11 -0.31 4.16
N LYS A 122 -14.06 -1.17 3.76
CA LYS A 122 -14.01 -1.88 2.47
C LYS A 122 -13.97 -0.89 1.30
N LYS A 123 -14.83 0.14 1.31
CA LYS A 123 -14.85 1.18 0.26
C LYS A 123 -13.54 1.98 0.22
N ILE A 124 -12.94 2.23 1.39
CA ILE A 124 -11.63 2.89 1.47
C ILE A 124 -10.55 2.03 0.80
N ILE A 125 -10.51 0.72 1.09
CA ILE A 125 -9.55 -0.22 0.46
C ILE A 125 -9.76 -0.27 -1.06
N GLU A 126 -10.99 -0.42 -1.52
CA GLU A 126 -11.33 -0.43 -2.95
C GLU A 126 -10.89 0.87 -3.65
N LYS A 127 -11.15 2.01 -3.03
CA LYS A 127 -10.74 3.32 -3.58
C LYS A 127 -9.21 3.45 -3.63
N ALA A 128 -8.50 3.00 -2.60
CA ALA A 128 -7.03 2.98 -2.58
C ALA A 128 -6.47 2.10 -3.71
N LEU A 129 -7.02 0.89 -3.87
CA LEU A 129 -6.60 -0.04 -4.92
C LEU A 129 -6.86 0.50 -6.33
N ASN A 130 -8.03 1.10 -6.55
CA ASN A 130 -8.36 1.71 -7.83
C ASN A 130 -7.44 2.90 -8.14
N THR A 131 -7.18 3.78 -7.17
CA THR A 131 -6.23 4.87 -7.31
C THR A 131 -4.82 4.38 -7.64
N LEU A 132 -4.36 3.33 -6.95
CA LEU A 132 -3.07 2.70 -7.21
C LEU A 132 -2.99 2.14 -8.65
N ARG A 133 -4.06 1.46 -9.11
CA ARG A 133 -4.15 0.91 -10.47
C ARG A 133 -4.18 2.00 -11.55
N GLU A 134 -4.80 3.11 -11.29
CA GLU A 134 -4.78 4.28 -12.17
C GLU A 134 -3.37 4.88 -12.22
N GLN A 135 -2.76 5.09 -11.07
CA GLN A 135 -1.44 5.74 -10.95
C GLN A 135 -0.30 4.92 -11.55
N ILE A 136 -0.35 3.59 -11.52
CA ILE A 136 0.69 2.72 -12.06
C ILE A 136 0.93 2.90 -13.57
N SER A 137 -0.02 3.50 -14.26
CA SER A 137 0.09 3.80 -15.70
C SER A 137 1.01 5.00 -16.01
N TYR A 138 1.16 5.93 -15.05
CA TYR A 138 1.91 7.18 -15.21
C TYR A 138 2.89 7.49 -14.07
N LYS A 139 2.93 6.67 -13.01
CA LYS A 139 3.92 6.75 -11.93
C LYS A 139 4.66 5.42 -11.78
N PRO A 140 5.98 5.44 -11.54
CA PRO A 140 6.72 4.21 -11.28
C PRO A 140 6.37 3.67 -9.91
N ILE A 141 6.25 2.34 -9.80
CA ILE A 141 6.00 1.64 -8.54
C ILE A 141 7.02 0.51 -8.40
N GLY A 142 7.49 0.24 -7.19
CA GLY A 142 8.31 -0.94 -6.92
C GLY A 142 9.56 -0.69 -6.10
N LEU A 143 10.01 0.56 -5.94
CA LEU A 143 11.28 0.87 -5.26
C LEU A 143 11.39 0.23 -3.86
N ASN A 144 10.29 0.25 -3.09
CA ASN A 144 10.27 -0.31 -1.73
C ASN A 144 9.63 -1.72 -1.66
N LEU A 145 9.30 -2.32 -2.81
CA LEU A 145 8.59 -3.60 -2.89
C LEU A 145 9.47 -4.73 -3.40
N LEU A 146 10.56 -4.38 -4.08
CA LEU A 146 11.53 -5.32 -4.64
C LEU A 146 12.86 -5.21 -3.89
N PRO A 147 13.65 -6.29 -3.87
CA PRO A 147 15.01 -6.21 -3.37
C PRO A 147 15.85 -5.24 -4.22
N GLU A 148 16.98 -4.76 -3.71
CA GLU A 148 17.88 -3.84 -4.42
C GLU A 148 18.26 -4.33 -5.83
N LYS A 149 18.45 -5.65 -5.98
CA LYS A 149 18.74 -6.31 -7.26
C LYS A 149 17.62 -7.27 -7.62
N PHE A 150 16.97 -7.03 -8.73
CA PHE A 150 15.81 -7.82 -9.20
C PHE A 150 15.86 -8.09 -10.69
N THR A 151 15.04 -9.03 -11.13
CA THR A 151 14.82 -9.34 -12.55
C THR A 151 13.59 -8.62 -13.09
N LEU A 152 13.52 -8.39 -14.40
CA LEU A 152 12.32 -7.83 -15.04
C LEU A 152 11.08 -8.71 -14.82
N SER A 153 11.27 -10.02 -14.64
CA SER A 153 10.16 -10.94 -14.33
C SER A 153 9.59 -10.71 -12.94
N GLU A 154 10.43 -10.41 -11.93
CA GLU A 154 9.98 -10.06 -10.59
C GLU A 154 9.22 -8.73 -10.59
N LEU A 155 9.72 -7.74 -11.33
CA LEU A 155 9.02 -6.47 -11.51
C LEU A 155 7.67 -6.65 -12.24
N GLN A 156 7.63 -7.49 -13.29
CA GLN A 156 6.39 -7.80 -14.01
C GLN A 156 5.34 -8.42 -13.09
N LYS A 157 5.72 -9.41 -12.28
CA LYS A 157 4.83 -10.06 -11.31
C LYS A 157 4.25 -9.07 -10.30
N LEU A 158 5.06 -8.12 -9.82
CA LEU A 158 4.59 -7.05 -8.95
C LEU A 158 3.49 -6.21 -9.63
N TYR A 159 3.72 -5.81 -10.89
CA TYR A 159 2.73 -5.06 -11.66
C TYR A 159 1.47 -5.87 -11.93
N GLU A 160 1.61 -7.17 -12.24
CA GLU A 160 0.48 -8.09 -12.44
C GLU A 160 -0.35 -8.25 -11.16
N ALA A 161 0.30 -8.39 -10.00
CA ALA A 161 -0.38 -8.47 -8.70
C ALA A 161 -1.20 -7.19 -8.41
N ILE A 162 -0.64 -6.00 -8.65
CA ILE A 162 -1.35 -4.73 -8.45
C ILE A 162 -2.52 -4.59 -9.42
N LEU A 163 -2.31 -4.89 -10.71
CA LEU A 163 -3.31 -4.74 -11.75
C LEU A 163 -4.39 -5.83 -11.72
N GLY A 164 -4.15 -6.95 -11.02
CA GLY A 164 -5.06 -8.09 -10.99
C GLY A 164 -5.21 -8.80 -12.33
N ARG A 165 -4.20 -8.70 -13.21
CA ARG A 165 -4.22 -9.34 -14.54
C ARG A 165 -2.81 -9.63 -15.04
N THR A 166 -2.71 -10.61 -15.94
CA THR A 166 -1.45 -10.93 -16.62
C THR A 166 -1.07 -9.87 -17.66
N LEU A 167 0.22 -9.65 -17.82
CA LEU A 167 0.80 -8.71 -18.78
C LEU A 167 1.58 -9.45 -19.88
N ASN A 168 1.49 -8.98 -21.12
CA ASN A 168 2.38 -9.49 -22.17
C ASN A 168 3.83 -9.11 -21.85
N ARG A 169 4.69 -10.12 -21.69
CA ARG A 169 6.08 -9.97 -21.30
C ARG A 169 6.87 -8.99 -22.18
N GLY A 170 6.77 -9.15 -23.51
CA GLY A 170 7.52 -8.33 -24.45
C GLY A 170 7.12 -6.85 -24.37
N ASN A 171 5.82 -6.59 -24.33
CA ASN A 171 5.28 -5.24 -24.24
C ASN A 171 5.64 -4.60 -22.89
N PHE A 172 5.54 -5.34 -21.78
CA PHE A 172 5.91 -4.86 -20.47
C PHE A 172 7.40 -4.49 -20.40
N TYR A 173 8.28 -5.38 -20.83
CA TYR A 173 9.73 -5.16 -20.81
C TYR A 173 10.14 -3.95 -21.66
N ARG A 174 9.55 -3.80 -22.84
CA ARG A 174 9.79 -2.64 -23.71
C ARG A 174 9.35 -1.35 -23.03
N LYS A 175 8.11 -1.32 -22.46
CA LYS A 175 7.55 -0.14 -21.78
C LYS A 175 8.43 0.26 -20.59
N ILE A 176 8.78 -0.68 -19.70
CA ILE A 176 9.57 -0.38 -18.50
C ILE A 176 10.96 0.13 -18.85
N LYS A 177 11.62 -0.46 -19.86
CA LYS A 177 12.94 0.04 -20.31
C LYS A 177 12.87 1.46 -20.90
N ASN A 178 11.81 1.76 -21.64
CA ASN A 178 11.64 3.09 -22.24
C ASN A 178 11.34 4.19 -21.20
N ILE A 179 10.78 3.84 -20.03
CA ILE A 179 10.59 4.79 -18.93
C ILE A 179 11.94 5.29 -18.36
N GLY A 180 13.00 4.47 -18.45
CA GLY A 180 14.34 4.88 -18.04
C GLY A 180 14.59 4.86 -16.52
N ILE A 181 13.77 4.15 -15.76
CA ILE A 181 13.90 4.04 -14.28
C ILE A 181 14.80 2.88 -13.83
N LEU A 182 15.37 2.12 -14.76
CA LEU A 182 16.16 0.93 -14.46
C LEU A 182 17.58 1.04 -14.98
N LYS A 183 18.54 0.63 -14.16
CA LYS A 183 19.92 0.36 -14.54
C LYS A 183 20.13 -1.14 -14.64
N LYS A 184 20.59 -1.61 -15.79
CA LYS A 184 21.02 -3.01 -15.97
C LYS A 184 22.35 -3.21 -15.26
N LEU A 185 22.48 -4.30 -14.50
CA LEU A 185 23.72 -4.70 -13.84
C LEU A 185 24.51 -5.68 -14.73
N ASP A 186 25.81 -5.71 -14.57
CA ASP A 186 26.69 -6.72 -15.23
C ASP A 186 26.63 -8.08 -14.55
N GLU A 187 25.65 -8.27 -13.66
CA GLU A 187 25.39 -9.47 -12.89
C GLU A 187 24.16 -10.21 -13.42
N GLN A 188 24.16 -11.53 -13.23
CA GLN A 188 23.01 -12.39 -13.55
C GLN A 188 22.59 -13.20 -12.32
N ARG A 189 21.30 -13.53 -12.20
CA ARG A 189 20.78 -14.38 -11.12
C ARG A 189 21.31 -15.80 -11.30
N LYS A 190 22.10 -16.30 -10.34
CA LYS A 190 22.61 -17.68 -10.33
C LYS A 190 21.52 -18.66 -9.85
N GLY A 191 21.53 -19.89 -10.33
CA GLY A 191 20.77 -21.02 -9.73
C GLY A 191 19.55 -21.53 -10.47
N GLY A 192 19.40 -21.30 -11.78
CA GLY A 192 18.31 -21.87 -12.60
C GLY A 192 18.79 -22.83 -13.69
N ALA A 193 17.91 -23.73 -14.14
CA ALA A 193 18.15 -24.68 -15.25
C ALA A 193 18.18 -24.01 -16.65
N HIS A 194 17.83 -22.74 -16.74
CA HIS A 194 17.80 -21.96 -17.98
C HIS A 194 18.82 -20.82 -17.95
N LYS A 195 19.00 -20.14 -19.11
CA LYS A 195 19.87 -18.95 -19.22
C LYS A 195 19.57 -17.98 -18.05
N ALA A 196 20.60 -17.68 -17.29
CA ALA A 196 20.51 -16.81 -16.12
C ALA A 196 19.94 -15.42 -16.51
N PRO A 197 18.87 -14.94 -15.84
CA PRO A 197 18.30 -13.65 -16.16
C PRO A 197 19.19 -12.51 -15.71
N ASP A 198 19.21 -11.44 -16.52
CA ASP A 198 19.88 -10.19 -16.17
C ASP A 198 19.25 -9.58 -14.91
N LEU A 199 20.09 -8.99 -14.06
CA LEU A 199 19.70 -8.23 -12.89
C LEU A 199 19.63 -6.74 -13.20
N TYR A 200 18.72 -6.08 -12.52
CA TYR A 200 18.46 -4.66 -12.60
C TYR A 200 18.39 -4.04 -11.21
N THR A 201 18.64 -2.77 -11.12
CA THR A 201 18.34 -1.93 -9.95
C THR A 201 17.58 -0.69 -10.41
N PHE A 202 16.89 -0.02 -9.48
CA PHE A 202 16.26 1.26 -9.82
C PHE A 202 17.32 2.37 -9.94
N ASP A 203 17.20 3.19 -10.97
CA ASP A 203 17.83 4.49 -11.05
C ASP A 203 17.05 5.45 -10.15
N GLN A 204 17.50 5.63 -8.91
CA GLN A 204 16.75 6.39 -7.91
C GLN A 204 16.52 7.84 -8.33
N GLU A 205 17.48 8.50 -8.95
CA GLU A 205 17.36 9.88 -9.42
C GLU A 205 16.23 10.00 -10.46
N ASN A 206 16.27 9.17 -11.50
CA ASN A 206 15.22 9.15 -12.52
C ASN A 206 13.88 8.67 -11.97
N TYR A 207 13.90 7.73 -11.02
CA TYR A 207 12.69 7.22 -10.38
C TYR A 207 11.95 8.35 -9.66
N PHE A 208 12.61 9.11 -8.79
CA PHE A 208 11.98 10.21 -8.06
C PHE A 208 11.57 11.35 -8.98
N LYS A 209 12.38 11.69 -9.98
CA LYS A 209 12.02 12.69 -11.00
C LYS A 209 10.72 12.32 -11.73
N ILE A 210 10.55 11.06 -12.10
CA ILE A 210 9.33 10.61 -12.78
C ILE A 210 8.18 10.45 -11.78
N LEU A 211 8.44 10.11 -10.53
CA LEU A 211 7.42 10.05 -9.49
C LEU A 211 6.75 11.42 -9.26
N GLU A 212 7.54 12.50 -9.31
CA GLU A 212 7.05 13.87 -9.17
C GLU A 212 6.35 14.38 -10.45
N ASN A 213 6.95 14.17 -11.61
CA ASN A 213 6.52 14.79 -12.87
C ASN A 213 5.61 13.90 -13.72
N GLY A 214 5.48 12.61 -13.37
CA GLY A 214 4.80 11.60 -14.17
C GLY A 214 5.66 11.06 -15.33
N ILE A 215 5.18 10.00 -15.96
CA ILE A 215 5.78 9.42 -17.17
C ILE A 215 5.37 10.29 -18.36
N ASN A 216 6.29 11.07 -18.90
CA ASN A 216 6.06 11.84 -20.12
C ASN A 216 6.04 10.90 -21.33
N ASN A 217 4.83 10.48 -21.74
CA ASN A 217 4.59 9.66 -22.94
C ASN A 217 3.66 10.41 -23.94
N TRP A 218 3.96 11.69 -24.19
CA TRP A 218 3.27 12.45 -25.26
C TRP A 218 4.22 12.66 -26.43
#